data_f2082e674df120f1a594a068a1c9e157
#
_entry.id   f2082e674df120f1a594a068a1c9e157
#
_cell.length_a   1.000
_cell.length_b   1.000
_cell.length_c   1.000
_cell.angle_alpha   90.00
_cell.angle_beta   90.00
_cell.angle_gamma   90.00
#
_symmetry.space_group_name_H-M   'P 1'
#
loop_
_entity.id
_entity.type
_entity.pdbx_description
1 polymer ?
#
loop_
_entity_poly.entity_id
_entity_poly.type
_entity_poly.pdbx_seq_one_letter_code
_entity_poly.pdbx_strand_id
1 'polypeptide(L)'
;MLLENIALGKTLEVYVDRDGYRYRFVSKVEKTGVKRVCLTAIMAGGRAFKFRPEDNIRLVYRSEDQMWEWLNVKAGLGKLDDEPVHYFEIVNKGQSFNRRQAYRVAIDADVDIVFYQVPGNRQRLSYAPLVKEEYEALVDVNGVELEREEDSRSGKIFIEKRLRMVPMKEAVEKKARGFVHDISETGMGFYSNELLEKDNRFYTRIPSDYGPLLVRCVVVRVDDQVKGNRKYRYYYGCIYEESDQKLIRYIYDIQRKQIQKQRDRREFESSVREIMKERKK
;
A
#
# COMPACT_ATOMS: atom_id res chain seq x y z
N MET A 1 21.46 -4.40 -7.12
CA MET A 1 21.95 -4.98 -5.85
C MET A 1 22.36 -6.43 -6.10
N LEU A 2 23.41 -6.93 -5.45
CA LEU A 2 23.75 -8.36 -5.47
C LEU A 2 23.13 -9.06 -4.26
N LEU A 3 22.76 -10.33 -4.40
CA LEU A 3 22.16 -11.11 -3.29
C LEU A 3 23.09 -11.23 -2.09
N GLU A 4 24.40 -11.36 -2.34
CA GLU A 4 25.42 -11.45 -1.29
C GLU A 4 25.51 -10.23 -0.37
N ASN A 5 24.93 -9.09 -0.80
CA ASN A 5 24.86 -7.87 0.01
C ASN A 5 23.69 -7.86 0.99
N ILE A 6 22.85 -8.88 0.99
CA ILE A 6 21.76 -9.01 1.94
C ILE A 6 22.31 -9.67 3.21
N ALA A 7 22.18 -8.99 4.33
CA ALA A 7 22.63 -9.54 5.62
C ALA A 7 21.79 -10.74 6.05
N LEU A 8 22.45 -11.71 6.71
CA LEU A 8 21.77 -12.87 7.30
C LEU A 8 20.71 -12.43 8.30
N GLY A 9 19.64 -13.20 8.41
CA GLY A 9 18.50 -12.89 9.28
C GLY A 9 17.54 -11.82 8.75
N LYS A 10 17.89 -11.09 7.67
CA LYS A 10 16.94 -10.20 6.98
C LYS A 10 15.86 -11.00 6.27
N THR A 11 14.73 -10.37 6.02
CA THR A 11 13.58 -11.03 5.36
C THR A 11 13.56 -10.73 3.87
N LEU A 12 13.23 -11.77 3.09
CA LEU A 12 12.87 -11.68 1.68
C LEU A 12 11.40 -12.03 1.49
N GLU A 13 10.74 -11.31 0.62
CA GLU A 13 9.41 -11.65 0.14
C GLU A 13 9.56 -12.52 -1.11
N VAL A 14 8.86 -13.64 -1.13
CA VAL A 14 8.82 -14.58 -2.25
C VAL A 14 7.41 -14.53 -2.85
N TYR A 15 7.30 -14.06 -4.06
CA TYR A 15 6.05 -14.07 -4.83
C TYR A 15 6.09 -15.24 -5.80
N VAL A 16 4.98 -15.96 -5.88
CA VAL A 16 4.81 -17.11 -6.77
C VAL A 16 3.52 -16.94 -7.53
N ASP A 17 3.61 -16.74 -8.84
CA ASP A 17 2.44 -16.76 -9.72
C ASP A 17 2.29 -18.18 -10.29
N ARG A 18 1.18 -18.84 -9.94
CA ARG A 18 0.86 -20.22 -10.32
C ARG A 18 -0.63 -20.34 -10.65
N ASP A 19 -0.99 -20.85 -11.81
CA ASP A 19 -2.38 -21.15 -12.21
C ASP A 19 -3.33 -19.93 -12.05
N GLY A 20 -2.83 -18.72 -12.30
CA GLY A 20 -3.60 -17.49 -12.16
C GLY A 20 -3.70 -16.95 -10.72
N TYR A 21 -3.17 -17.66 -9.74
CA TYR A 21 -3.12 -17.22 -8.35
C TYR A 21 -1.74 -16.65 -8.00
N ARG A 22 -1.72 -15.63 -7.14
CA ARG A 22 -0.49 -15.07 -6.58
C ARG A 22 -0.35 -15.42 -5.11
N TYR A 23 0.69 -16.17 -4.78
CA TYR A 23 1.09 -16.46 -3.41
C TYR A 23 2.19 -15.49 -2.99
N ARG A 24 2.16 -15.06 -1.73
CA ARG A 24 3.20 -14.24 -1.12
C ARG A 24 3.66 -14.90 0.18
N PHE A 25 4.94 -15.14 0.27
CA PHE A 25 5.60 -15.64 1.46
C PHE A 25 6.63 -14.64 1.94
N VAL A 26 6.94 -14.67 3.24
CA VAL A 26 8.02 -13.91 3.84
C VAL A 26 8.89 -14.89 4.60
N SER A 27 10.17 -14.93 4.29
CA SER A 27 11.11 -15.83 4.94
C SER A 27 12.45 -15.16 5.22
N LYS A 28 13.20 -15.70 6.19
CA LYS A 28 14.49 -15.17 6.61
C LYS A 28 15.62 -15.71 5.77
N VAL A 29 16.63 -14.89 5.57
CA VAL A 29 17.87 -15.25 4.86
C VAL A 29 18.78 -15.98 5.81
N GLU A 30 19.09 -17.24 5.49
CA GLU A 30 19.99 -18.10 6.25
C GLU A 30 21.40 -18.10 5.64
N LYS A 31 21.50 -18.06 4.31
CA LYS A 31 22.79 -18.01 3.59
C LYS A 31 22.64 -17.25 2.29
N THR A 32 23.65 -16.48 1.95
CA THR A 32 23.73 -15.74 0.68
C THR A 32 24.98 -16.12 -0.10
N GLY A 33 24.89 -16.01 -1.41
CA GLY A 33 25.99 -16.16 -2.35
C GLY A 33 25.70 -15.41 -3.63
N VAL A 34 26.64 -15.41 -4.57
CA VAL A 34 26.56 -14.60 -5.80
C VAL A 34 25.31 -14.87 -6.62
N LYS A 35 24.91 -16.15 -6.76
CA LYS A 35 23.78 -16.57 -7.59
C LYS A 35 22.72 -17.34 -6.82
N ARG A 36 22.88 -17.54 -5.52
CA ARG A 36 21.96 -18.34 -4.71
C ARG A 36 21.75 -17.70 -3.34
N VAL A 37 20.51 -17.72 -2.88
CA VAL A 37 20.15 -17.42 -1.49
C VAL A 37 19.40 -18.61 -0.91
N CYS A 38 19.69 -18.93 0.35
CA CYS A 38 18.93 -19.90 1.14
C CYS A 38 18.07 -19.16 2.15
N LEU A 39 16.81 -19.52 2.21
CA LEU A 39 15.84 -18.97 3.16
C LEU A 39 15.37 -20.07 4.09
N THR A 40 15.00 -19.72 5.31
CA THR A 40 14.25 -20.62 6.20
C THR A 40 13.12 -21.30 5.40
N ALA A 41 12.85 -22.57 5.63
CA ALA A 41 11.83 -23.30 4.88
C ALA A 41 10.47 -22.61 4.96
N ILE A 42 9.89 -22.32 3.81
CA ILE A 42 8.55 -21.77 3.68
C ILE A 42 7.56 -22.90 3.92
N MET A 43 6.71 -22.75 4.92
CA MET A 43 5.74 -23.78 5.30
C MET A 43 4.33 -23.40 4.83
N ALA A 44 3.60 -24.37 4.29
CA ALA A 44 2.20 -24.22 3.93
C ALA A 44 1.46 -25.50 4.37
N GLY A 45 0.42 -25.34 5.21
CA GLY A 45 -0.35 -26.47 5.73
C GLY A 45 0.51 -27.48 6.52
N GLY A 46 1.52 -27.01 7.26
CA GLY A 46 2.41 -27.85 8.08
C GLY A 46 3.49 -28.62 7.30
N ARG A 47 3.61 -28.38 6.00
CA ARG A 47 4.63 -29.02 5.13
C ARG A 47 5.43 -27.95 4.39
N ALA A 48 6.67 -28.29 3.99
CA ALA A 48 7.46 -27.40 3.15
C ALA A 48 6.75 -27.15 1.81
N PHE A 49 6.63 -25.89 1.44
CA PHE A 49 5.99 -25.50 0.18
C PHE A 49 6.78 -26.04 -1.01
N LYS A 50 6.09 -26.74 -1.91
CA LYS A 50 6.73 -27.29 -3.11
C LYS A 50 6.61 -26.31 -4.26
N PHE A 51 7.75 -25.71 -4.65
CA PHE A 51 7.86 -24.95 -5.88
C PHE A 51 7.85 -25.91 -7.08
N ARG A 52 7.22 -25.46 -8.18
CA ARG A 52 7.15 -26.21 -9.44
C ARG A 52 8.05 -25.55 -10.48
N PRO A 53 8.54 -26.31 -11.48
CA PRO A 53 9.37 -25.74 -12.54
C PRO A 53 8.69 -24.60 -13.34
N GLU A 54 7.36 -24.69 -13.47
CA GLU A 54 6.50 -23.72 -14.18
C GLU A 54 6.12 -22.50 -13.37
N ASP A 55 6.46 -22.46 -12.07
CA ASP A 55 6.16 -21.29 -11.25
C ASP A 55 6.93 -20.05 -11.74
N ASN A 56 6.23 -18.96 -11.87
CA ASN A 56 6.89 -17.67 -12.05
C ASN A 56 7.21 -17.08 -10.68
N ILE A 57 8.50 -17.14 -10.33
CA ILE A 57 8.98 -16.76 -9.00
C ILE A 57 9.70 -15.43 -9.07
N ARG A 58 9.36 -14.54 -8.14
CA ARG A 58 10.00 -13.25 -7.94
C ARG A 58 10.42 -13.09 -6.48
N LEU A 59 11.66 -12.71 -6.25
CA LEU A 59 12.15 -12.30 -4.92
C LEU A 59 12.09 -10.79 -4.79
N VAL A 60 11.71 -10.29 -3.62
CA VAL A 60 11.73 -8.86 -3.30
C VAL A 60 12.41 -8.66 -1.95
N TYR A 61 13.41 -7.80 -1.93
CA TYR A 61 14.08 -7.34 -0.71
C TYR A 61 13.77 -5.87 -0.46
N ARG A 62 13.46 -5.54 0.79
CA ARG A 62 13.26 -4.17 1.24
C ARG A 62 14.43 -3.75 2.12
N SER A 63 15.23 -2.82 1.65
CA SER A 63 16.08 -2.00 2.51
C SER A 63 15.26 -0.78 3.01
N GLU A 64 15.85 0.00 3.90
CA GLU A 64 15.17 1.17 4.48
C GLU A 64 14.64 2.13 3.41
N ASP A 65 15.44 2.40 2.38
CA ASP A 65 15.14 3.41 1.35
C ASP A 65 14.74 2.84 -0.02
N GLN A 66 15.01 1.57 -0.29
CA GLN A 66 14.84 0.99 -1.62
C GLN A 66 14.30 -0.43 -1.56
N MET A 67 13.58 -0.78 -2.63
CA MET A 67 13.19 -2.17 -2.89
C MET A 67 13.97 -2.70 -4.08
N TRP A 68 14.35 -3.96 -3.98
CA TRP A 68 15.08 -4.68 -5.01
C TRP A 68 14.29 -5.93 -5.39
N GLU A 69 14.24 -6.23 -6.68
CA GLU A 69 13.58 -7.45 -7.15
C GLU A 69 14.50 -8.27 -8.04
N TRP A 70 14.32 -9.57 -7.99
CA TRP A 70 14.92 -10.55 -8.89
C TRP A 70 13.80 -11.34 -9.54
N LEU A 71 13.80 -11.36 -10.86
CA LEU A 71 12.82 -12.07 -11.70
C LEU A 71 13.43 -13.37 -12.23
N ASN A 72 12.58 -14.26 -12.72
CA ASN A 72 13.00 -15.54 -13.31
C ASN A 72 13.86 -16.39 -12.37
N VAL A 73 13.41 -16.46 -11.13
CA VAL A 73 14.11 -17.18 -10.05
C VAL A 73 13.71 -18.65 -10.08
N LYS A 74 14.70 -19.54 -9.96
CA LYS A 74 14.46 -20.97 -9.76
C LYS A 74 14.50 -21.28 -8.27
N ALA A 75 13.61 -22.12 -7.80
CA ALA A 75 13.54 -22.51 -6.41
C ALA A 75 13.67 -24.03 -6.24
N GLY A 76 14.19 -24.44 -5.10
CA GLY A 76 14.26 -25.82 -4.68
C GLY A 76 14.30 -25.96 -3.16
N LEU A 77 14.15 -27.18 -2.69
CA LEU A 77 14.24 -27.54 -1.28
C LEU A 77 15.59 -28.25 -1.03
N GLY A 78 16.25 -27.90 0.05
CA GLY A 78 17.52 -28.47 0.46
C GLY A 78 17.66 -28.48 1.98
N LYS A 79 18.86 -28.75 2.45
CA LYS A 79 19.23 -28.67 3.86
C LYS A 79 20.45 -27.76 4.02
N LEU A 80 20.45 -27.00 5.09
CA LEU A 80 21.59 -26.24 5.59
C LEU A 80 21.76 -26.59 7.07
N ASP A 81 22.91 -27.16 7.44
CA ASP A 81 23.19 -27.63 8.82
C ASP A 81 22.06 -28.53 9.37
N ASP A 82 21.61 -29.49 8.54
CA ASP A 82 20.49 -30.43 8.74
C ASP A 82 19.08 -29.84 8.82
N GLU A 83 18.95 -28.52 8.86
CA GLU A 83 17.66 -27.84 8.83
C GLU A 83 17.14 -27.66 7.40
N PRO A 84 15.82 -27.84 7.17
CA PRO A 84 15.24 -27.65 5.86
C PRO A 84 15.27 -26.18 5.46
N VAL A 85 15.75 -25.90 4.23
CA VAL A 85 15.78 -24.55 3.65
C VAL A 85 15.26 -24.56 2.22
N HIS A 86 14.67 -23.47 1.80
CA HIS A 86 14.45 -23.22 0.39
C HIS A 86 15.62 -22.42 -0.18
N TYR A 87 16.20 -22.93 -1.26
CA TYR A 87 17.18 -22.19 -2.02
C TYR A 87 16.55 -21.59 -3.27
N PHE A 88 17.03 -20.40 -3.60
CA PHE A 88 16.59 -19.65 -4.78
C PHE A 88 17.81 -19.27 -5.61
N GLU A 89 17.78 -19.67 -6.89
CA GLU A 89 18.84 -19.36 -7.84
C GLU A 89 18.40 -18.22 -8.76
N ILE A 90 19.28 -17.25 -8.91
CA ILE A 90 19.08 -16.10 -9.76
C ILE A 90 20.05 -16.10 -10.94
N VAL A 91 19.60 -15.57 -12.05
CA VAL A 91 20.44 -15.35 -13.25
C VAL A 91 20.86 -13.90 -13.41
N ASN A 92 20.16 -12.97 -12.78
CA ASN A 92 20.32 -11.54 -12.98
C ASN A 92 20.72 -10.81 -11.69
N LYS A 93 21.33 -9.65 -11.81
CA LYS A 93 21.46 -8.71 -10.69
C LYS A 93 20.07 -8.18 -10.31
N GLY A 94 19.84 -7.96 -9.01
CA GLY A 94 18.62 -7.34 -8.55
C GLY A 94 18.44 -5.95 -9.17
N GLN A 95 17.25 -5.71 -9.66
CA GLN A 95 16.82 -4.42 -10.19
C GLN A 95 16.17 -3.59 -9.10
N SER A 96 16.39 -2.28 -9.14
CA SER A 96 15.63 -1.38 -8.27
C SER A 96 14.17 -1.43 -8.67
N PHE A 97 13.34 -1.70 -7.70
CA PHE A 97 11.90 -1.83 -7.88
C PHE A 97 11.17 -0.81 -7.00
N ASN A 98 10.36 0.00 -7.61
CA ASN A 98 9.45 0.87 -6.88
C ASN A 98 8.01 0.47 -7.18
N ARG A 99 7.33 -0.16 -6.21
CA ARG A 99 5.92 -0.53 -6.33
C ARG A 99 4.98 0.68 -6.39
N ARG A 100 5.50 1.87 -6.05
CA ARG A 100 4.72 3.11 -6.05
C ARG A 100 4.91 3.80 -7.39
N GLN A 101 3.81 3.97 -8.09
CA GLN A 101 3.79 4.74 -9.36
C GLN A 101 3.88 6.25 -9.09
N ALA A 102 3.41 6.69 -7.92
CA ALA A 102 3.42 8.08 -7.51
C ALA A 102 4.27 8.29 -6.25
N TYR A 103 4.99 9.39 -6.22
CA TYR A 103 5.72 9.84 -5.05
C TYR A 103 4.74 10.26 -3.95
N ARG A 104 5.10 10.03 -2.69
CA ARG A 104 4.30 10.43 -1.53
C ARG A 104 5.01 11.52 -0.76
N VAL A 105 4.24 12.51 -0.34
CA VAL A 105 4.70 13.60 0.51
C VAL A 105 3.99 13.53 1.86
N ALA A 106 4.73 13.67 2.94
CA ALA A 106 4.16 13.80 4.27
C ALA A 106 3.58 15.22 4.40
N ILE A 107 2.35 15.30 4.92
CA ILE A 107 1.69 16.58 5.18
C ILE A 107 1.28 16.75 6.65
N ASP A 108 1.11 15.65 7.40
CA ASP A 108 0.81 15.60 8.82
C ASP A 108 -0.30 16.60 9.21
N ALA A 109 -1.50 16.42 8.65
CA ALA A 109 -2.62 17.34 8.80
C ALA A 109 -3.84 16.67 9.44
N ASP A 110 -4.46 17.37 10.41
CA ASP A 110 -5.78 16.99 10.92
C ASP A 110 -6.86 17.36 9.90
N VAL A 111 -7.80 16.44 9.66
CA VAL A 111 -8.90 16.60 8.71
C VAL A 111 -10.20 16.01 9.27
N ASP A 112 -11.32 16.50 8.75
CA ASP A 112 -12.61 15.86 8.94
C ASP A 112 -12.89 14.91 7.78
N ILE A 113 -13.21 13.66 8.11
CA ILE A 113 -13.63 12.63 7.17
C ILE A 113 -15.14 12.61 7.19
N VAL A 114 -15.77 12.79 6.03
CA VAL A 114 -17.22 12.83 5.91
C VAL A 114 -17.71 11.67 5.06
N PHE A 115 -18.65 10.93 5.60
CA PHE A 115 -19.25 9.76 4.93
C PHE A 115 -20.74 9.66 5.30
N TYR A 116 -21.50 8.86 4.56
CA TYR A 116 -22.92 8.64 4.81
C TYR A 116 -23.16 7.28 5.43
N GLN A 117 -24.08 7.20 6.36
CA GLN A 117 -24.47 5.97 7.05
C GLN A 117 -25.96 5.90 7.22
N VAL A 118 -26.56 4.71 6.98
CA VAL A 118 -27.95 4.45 7.28
C VAL A 118 -28.13 4.15 8.77
N PRO A 119 -29.00 4.88 9.49
CA PRO A 119 -29.27 4.63 10.89
C PRO A 119 -29.74 3.19 11.12
N GLY A 120 -29.22 2.55 12.17
CA GLY A 120 -29.61 1.18 12.54
C GLY A 120 -28.96 0.08 11.68
N ASN A 121 -28.30 0.42 10.59
CA ASN A 121 -27.53 -0.51 9.77
C ASN A 121 -26.04 -0.32 10.06
N ARG A 122 -25.34 -1.41 10.42
CA ARG A 122 -23.88 -1.40 10.60
C ARG A 122 -23.13 -1.33 9.26
N GLN A 123 -23.79 -1.67 8.15
CA GLN A 123 -23.22 -1.53 6.83
C GLN A 123 -23.16 -0.05 6.47
N ARG A 124 -21.95 0.44 6.25
CA ARG A 124 -21.71 1.81 5.81
C ARG A 124 -21.99 1.92 4.32
N LEU A 125 -22.49 3.07 3.92
CA LEU A 125 -22.64 3.35 2.50
C LEU A 125 -21.26 3.34 1.84
N SER A 126 -21.17 2.62 0.74
CA SER A 126 -19.96 2.59 -0.07
C SER A 126 -19.76 3.86 -0.89
N TYR A 127 -20.75 4.75 -0.89
CA TYR A 127 -20.74 5.98 -1.66
C TYR A 127 -21.07 7.20 -0.80
N ALA A 128 -20.27 8.25 -0.93
CA ALA A 128 -20.48 9.55 -0.30
C ALA A 128 -20.63 10.62 -1.40
N PRO A 129 -21.86 10.89 -1.88
CA PRO A 129 -22.09 11.90 -2.91
C PRO A 129 -21.75 13.29 -2.37
N LEU A 130 -21.13 14.12 -3.21
CA LEU A 130 -20.85 15.51 -2.87
C LEU A 130 -22.04 16.43 -3.09
N VAL A 131 -22.88 16.07 -4.04
CA VAL A 131 -24.08 16.82 -4.38
C VAL A 131 -25.27 15.85 -4.41
N LYS A 132 -26.40 16.37 -3.97
CA LYS A 132 -27.63 15.57 -3.85
C LYS A 132 -28.11 15.03 -5.21
N GLU A 133 -27.97 15.83 -6.26
CA GLU A 133 -28.38 15.50 -7.62
C GLU A 133 -27.59 14.32 -8.20
N GLU A 134 -26.30 14.22 -7.89
CA GLU A 134 -25.46 13.07 -8.33
C GLU A 134 -25.95 11.78 -7.68
N TYR A 135 -26.34 11.83 -6.42
CA TYR A 135 -26.83 10.67 -5.71
C TYR A 135 -28.21 10.24 -6.21
N GLU A 136 -29.14 11.18 -6.40
CA GLU A 136 -30.49 10.91 -6.90
C GLU A 136 -30.45 10.31 -8.31
N ALA A 137 -29.55 10.78 -9.19
CA ALA A 137 -29.35 10.23 -10.51
C ALA A 137 -28.84 8.77 -10.50
N LEU A 138 -27.99 8.42 -9.52
CA LEU A 138 -27.49 7.05 -9.36
C LEU A 138 -28.54 6.09 -8.74
N VAL A 139 -29.49 6.62 -7.97
CA VAL A 139 -30.54 5.84 -7.30
C VAL A 139 -31.73 5.54 -8.22
N ASP A 140 -31.99 6.41 -9.20
CA ASP A 140 -33.12 6.26 -10.14
C ASP A 140 -32.94 5.13 -11.16
N VAL A 141 -31.74 4.60 -11.29
CA VAL A 141 -31.47 3.39 -12.05
C VAL A 141 -31.75 2.18 -11.16
N ASN A 142 -32.99 1.84 -10.94
CA ASN A 142 -33.52 0.63 -10.27
C ASN A 142 -32.47 -0.41 -9.81
N GLY A 143 -31.82 -0.04 -8.95
CA GLY A 143 -30.73 -0.28 -8.27
C GLY A 143 -30.21 -1.55 -7.72
N VAL A 144 -30.06 -2.54 -8.49
CA VAL A 144 -29.18 -3.67 -8.13
C VAL A 144 -28.37 -4.02 -9.37
N GLU A 145 -27.24 -3.38 -9.57
CA GLU A 145 -26.24 -3.95 -10.48
C GLU A 145 -25.67 -5.21 -9.81
N LEU A 146 -26.03 -6.33 -10.40
CA LEU A 146 -25.42 -7.62 -10.14
C LEU A 146 -24.12 -7.64 -10.95
N GLU A 147 -22.96 -7.38 -10.32
CA GLU A 147 -21.70 -7.76 -10.93
C GLU A 147 -21.65 -9.28 -11.01
N ARG A 148 -21.75 -9.79 -12.23
CA ARG A 148 -21.57 -11.20 -12.54
C ARG A 148 -20.12 -11.40 -12.92
N GLU A 149 -19.32 -11.96 -12.02
CA GLU A 149 -18.06 -12.58 -12.39
C GLU A 149 -18.32 -14.02 -12.83
N GLU A 150 -18.07 -14.28 -14.09
CA GLU A 150 -18.09 -15.63 -14.66
C GLU A 150 -16.70 -16.23 -14.51
N ASP A 151 -16.54 -17.22 -13.62
CA ASP A 151 -15.32 -18.01 -13.59
C ASP A 151 -15.25 -18.86 -14.88
N SER A 152 -14.44 -18.39 -15.82
CA SER A 152 -14.25 -19.00 -17.15
C SER A 152 -13.73 -20.45 -17.10
N ARG A 153 -13.31 -20.96 -15.95
CA ARG A 153 -12.80 -22.34 -15.79
C ARG A 153 -13.83 -23.32 -15.25
N SER A 154 -14.76 -22.89 -14.44
CA SER A 154 -15.75 -23.78 -13.79
C SER A 154 -17.15 -23.61 -14.33
N GLY A 155 -17.42 -22.61 -15.13
CA GLY A 155 -18.77 -22.25 -15.59
C GLY A 155 -19.72 -21.85 -14.45
N LYS A 156 -19.19 -21.59 -13.25
CA LYS A 156 -19.97 -21.17 -12.10
C LYS A 156 -20.04 -19.66 -12.06
N ILE A 157 -21.27 -19.15 -12.05
CA ILE A 157 -21.55 -17.72 -11.87
C ILE A 157 -21.47 -17.43 -10.37
N PHE A 158 -20.47 -16.67 -9.93
CA PHE A 158 -20.42 -16.15 -8.58
C PHE A 158 -21.14 -14.81 -8.53
N ILE A 159 -22.13 -14.70 -7.70
CA ILE A 159 -22.82 -13.42 -7.41
C ILE A 159 -22.04 -12.78 -6.26
N GLU A 160 -21.03 -11.97 -6.58
CA GLU A 160 -20.39 -11.15 -5.57
C GLU A 160 -21.16 -9.84 -5.35
N LYS A 161 -21.48 -9.62 -4.09
CA LYS A 161 -22.02 -8.40 -3.47
C LYS A 161 -23.17 -7.69 -4.19
N ARG A 162 -24.34 -7.87 -3.65
CA ARG A 162 -25.44 -6.92 -3.84
C ARG A 162 -25.04 -5.59 -3.18
N LEU A 163 -24.56 -4.63 -3.95
CA LEU A 163 -24.50 -3.24 -3.53
C LEU A 163 -25.93 -2.72 -3.43
N ARG A 164 -26.50 -2.78 -2.24
CA ARG A 164 -27.79 -2.13 -1.99
C ARG A 164 -27.56 -0.63 -1.90
N MET A 165 -27.88 0.09 -2.95
CA MET A 165 -27.94 1.55 -2.90
C MET A 165 -29.12 1.96 -2.02
N VAL A 166 -28.81 2.73 -0.99
CA VAL A 166 -29.83 3.25 -0.08
C VAL A 166 -30.18 4.68 -0.49
N PRO A 167 -31.47 5.03 -0.56
CA PRO A 167 -31.88 6.39 -0.90
C PRO A 167 -31.22 7.42 0.03
N MET A 168 -30.79 8.54 -0.54
CA MET A 168 -30.11 9.62 0.21
C MET A 168 -30.93 10.07 1.42
N LYS A 169 -32.25 10.07 1.33
CA LYS A 169 -33.17 10.41 2.44
C LYS A 169 -33.05 9.52 3.66
N GLU A 170 -32.53 8.30 3.51
CA GLU A 170 -32.31 7.33 4.59
C GLU A 170 -30.88 7.39 5.14
N ALA A 171 -29.99 8.11 4.47
CA ALA A 171 -28.60 8.23 4.86
C ALA A 171 -28.36 9.48 5.69
N VAL A 172 -27.57 9.34 6.75
CA VAL A 172 -27.18 10.45 7.62
C VAL A 172 -25.68 10.72 7.41
N GLU A 173 -25.35 12.00 7.18
CA GLU A 173 -23.97 12.45 7.14
C GLU A 173 -23.31 12.22 8.50
N LYS A 174 -22.16 11.60 8.49
CA LYS A 174 -21.29 11.37 9.65
C LYS A 174 -19.96 12.06 9.42
N LYS A 175 -19.41 12.60 10.49
CA LYS A 175 -18.08 13.19 10.52
C LYS A 175 -17.23 12.46 11.54
N ALA A 176 -16.03 12.11 11.14
CA ALA A 176 -15.01 11.54 12.01
C ALA A 176 -13.71 12.32 11.85
N ARG A 177 -12.93 12.37 12.91
CA ARG A 177 -11.58 12.97 12.82
C ARG A 177 -10.59 12.00 12.20
N GLY A 178 -9.77 12.50 11.30
CA GLY A 178 -8.64 11.82 10.72
C GLY A 178 -7.37 12.65 10.78
N PHE A 179 -6.24 11.99 10.68
CA PHE A 179 -4.93 12.60 10.57
C PHE A 179 -4.26 12.08 9.30
N VAL A 180 -4.18 12.93 8.28
CA VAL A 180 -3.53 12.58 7.02
C VAL A 180 -2.03 12.63 7.22
N HIS A 181 -1.38 11.48 7.01
CA HIS A 181 0.07 11.35 7.15
C HIS A 181 0.79 11.64 5.84
N ASP A 182 0.34 11.02 4.76
CA ASP A 182 0.95 11.19 3.44
C ASP A 182 -0.11 11.31 2.33
N ILE A 183 0.24 12.05 1.28
CA ILE A 183 -0.53 12.18 0.05
C ILE A 183 0.34 11.90 -1.16
N SER A 184 -0.28 11.47 -2.25
CA SER A 184 0.32 11.29 -3.57
C SER A 184 -0.68 11.70 -4.65
N GLU A 185 -0.29 11.65 -5.92
CA GLU A 185 -1.19 11.95 -7.05
C GLU A 185 -2.40 10.99 -7.13
N THR A 186 -2.27 9.77 -6.57
CA THR A 186 -3.27 8.71 -6.73
C THR A 186 -4.03 8.40 -5.45
N GLY A 187 -3.62 8.93 -4.29
CA GLY A 187 -4.26 8.60 -3.03
C GLY A 187 -3.55 9.14 -1.81
N MET A 188 -4.06 8.80 -0.65
CA MET A 188 -3.52 9.24 0.63
C MET A 188 -3.49 8.14 1.68
N GLY A 189 -2.63 8.33 2.68
CA GLY A 189 -2.59 7.55 3.92
C GLY A 189 -3.04 8.38 5.10
N PHE A 190 -3.97 7.88 5.91
CA PHE A 190 -4.43 8.59 7.09
C PHE A 190 -4.73 7.67 8.27
N TYR A 191 -4.74 8.25 9.46
CA TYR A 191 -5.11 7.59 10.71
C TYR A 191 -6.49 8.06 11.18
N SER A 192 -7.28 7.17 11.77
CA SER A 192 -8.53 7.51 12.46
C SER A 192 -8.87 6.47 13.53
N ASN A 193 -9.76 6.85 14.46
CA ASN A 193 -10.38 5.93 15.40
C ASN A 193 -11.73 5.40 14.90
N GLU A 194 -12.24 5.98 13.82
CA GLU A 194 -13.47 5.52 13.19
C GLU A 194 -13.20 4.29 12.32
N LEU A 195 -14.02 3.25 12.46
CA LEU A 195 -13.89 2.04 11.65
C LEU A 195 -14.51 2.27 10.27
N LEU A 196 -13.66 2.36 9.25
CA LEU A 196 -14.02 2.29 7.84
C LEU A 196 -13.62 0.92 7.30
N GLU A 197 -14.44 0.35 6.46
CA GLU A 197 -14.15 -0.92 5.79
C GLU A 197 -13.53 -0.66 4.41
N LYS A 198 -12.91 -1.69 3.85
CA LYS A 198 -12.47 -1.66 2.46
C LYS A 198 -13.66 -1.33 1.55
N ASP A 199 -13.42 -0.57 0.48
CA ASP A 199 -14.39 -0.07 -0.50
C ASP A 199 -15.37 0.98 0.07
N ASN A 200 -15.24 1.38 1.36
CA ASN A 200 -15.97 2.54 1.86
C ASN A 200 -15.48 3.82 1.18
N ARG A 201 -16.42 4.68 0.85
CA ARG A 201 -16.19 5.98 0.23
C ARG A 201 -16.43 7.10 1.22
N PHE A 202 -15.61 8.12 1.13
CA PHE A 202 -15.72 9.32 1.94
C PHE A 202 -15.14 10.51 1.19
N TYR A 203 -15.42 11.69 1.65
CA TYR A 203 -14.71 12.88 1.22
C TYR A 203 -14.05 13.61 2.39
N THR A 204 -13.03 14.37 2.08
CA THR A 204 -12.32 15.22 3.04
C THR A 204 -11.78 16.47 2.37
N ARG A 205 -11.39 17.44 3.19
CA ARG A 205 -10.71 18.65 2.74
C ARG A 205 -9.28 18.65 3.25
N ILE A 206 -8.34 18.50 2.34
CA ILE A 206 -6.91 18.57 2.63
C ILE A 206 -6.52 20.04 2.72
N PRO A 207 -5.92 20.51 3.83
CA PRO A 207 -5.42 21.87 3.93
C PRO A 207 -4.27 22.08 2.96
N SER A 208 -4.27 23.20 2.24
CA SER A 208 -3.19 23.58 1.30
C SER A 208 -2.98 25.08 1.26
N ASP A 209 -1.83 25.49 0.71
CA ASP A 209 -1.51 26.90 0.47
C ASP A 209 -2.50 27.56 -0.54
N TYR A 210 -3.25 26.75 -1.28
CA TYR A 210 -4.27 27.20 -2.25
C TYR A 210 -5.71 27.17 -1.69
N GLY A 211 -5.85 27.01 -0.38
CA GLY A 211 -7.12 26.74 0.30
C GLY A 211 -7.42 25.26 0.44
N PRO A 212 -8.53 24.91 1.10
CA PRO A 212 -8.90 23.51 1.32
C PRO A 212 -9.20 22.80 0.01
N LEU A 213 -8.47 21.70 -0.27
CA LEU A 213 -8.68 20.86 -1.45
C LEU A 213 -9.66 19.74 -1.11
N LEU A 214 -10.81 19.75 -1.76
CA LEU A 214 -11.81 18.71 -1.60
C LEU A 214 -11.40 17.46 -2.39
N VAL A 215 -11.30 16.33 -1.73
CA VAL A 215 -10.98 15.02 -2.36
C VAL A 215 -12.00 13.97 -1.98
N ARG A 216 -12.39 13.15 -2.96
CA ARG A 216 -13.19 11.95 -2.80
C ARG A 216 -12.28 10.74 -2.75
N CYS A 217 -12.51 9.85 -1.81
CA CYS A 217 -11.62 8.75 -1.53
C CYS A 217 -12.35 7.42 -1.39
N VAL A 218 -11.68 6.37 -1.84
CA VAL A 218 -12.10 4.97 -1.60
C VAL A 218 -11.03 4.31 -0.73
N VAL A 219 -11.47 3.64 0.34
CA VAL A 219 -10.58 2.85 1.21
C VAL A 219 -10.16 1.58 0.49
N VAL A 220 -8.86 1.41 0.24
CA VAL A 220 -8.33 0.18 -0.39
C VAL A 220 -7.55 -0.71 0.59
N ARG A 221 -7.17 -0.14 1.73
CA ARG A 221 -6.42 -0.86 2.77
C ARG A 221 -6.80 -0.36 4.15
N VAL A 222 -6.97 -1.30 5.08
CA VAL A 222 -7.21 -1.04 6.50
C VAL A 222 -6.19 -1.83 7.30
N ASP A 223 -5.42 -1.14 8.15
CA ASP A 223 -4.53 -1.76 9.12
C ASP A 223 -5.09 -1.46 10.52
N ASP A 224 -5.46 -2.49 11.26
CA ASP A 224 -5.89 -2.39 12.65
C ASP A 224 -4.67 -2.41 13.59
N GLN A 225 -4.77 -1.73 14.72
CA GLN A 225 -3.75 -1.68 15.77
C GLN A 225 -2.37 -1.28 15.26
N VAL A 226 -2.27 -0.07 14.73
CA VAL A 226 -0.99 0.46 14.21
C VAL A 226 0.06 0.50 15.31
N LYS A 227 1.08 -0.35 15.20
CA LYS A 227 2.18 -0.44 16.15
C LYS A 227 2.88 0.91 16.28
N GLY A 228 3.01 1.39 17.53
CA GLY A 228 3.70 2.65 17.86
C GLY A 228 2.82 3.91 17.85
N ASN A 229 1.59 3.85 17.36
CA ASN A 229 0.66 4.97 17.43
C ASN A 229 -0.40 4.74 18.51
N ARG A 230 -0.27 5.46 19.65
CA ARG A 230 -1.23 5.37 20.77
C ARG A 230 -2.47 6.25 20.59
N LYS A 231 -2.45 7.20 19.63
CA LYS A 231 -3.53 8.18 19.42
C LYS A 231 -4.64 7.62 18.52
N TYR A 232 -4.25 6.82 17.51
CA TYR A 232 -5.18 6.29 16.50
C TYR A 232 -5.11 4.77 16.44
N ARG A 233 -6.28 4.15 16.30
CA ARG A 233 -6.40 2.69 16.20
C ARG A 233 -6.13 2.18 14.80
N TYR A 234 -6.65 2.87 13.78
CA TYR A 234 -6.61 2.40 12.39
C TYR A 234 -5.71 3.28 11.54
N TYR A 235 -5.03 2.65 10.58
CA TYR A 235 -4.38 3.31 9.45
C TYR A 235 -5.04 2.87 8.15
N TYR A 236 -5.34 3.83 7.30
CA TYR A 236 -6.03 3.65 6.03
C TYR A 236 -5.14 4.03 4.87
N GLY A 237 -5.11 3.17 3.83
CA GLY A 237 -4.64 3.54 2.51
C GLY A 237 -5.84 3.75 1.60
N CYS A 238 -5.89 4.90 0.93
CA CYS A 238 -7.00 5.28 0.06
C CYS A 238 -6.51 5.68 -1.31
N ILE A 239 -7.37 5.51 -2.31
CA ILE A 239 -7.21 6.09 -3.64
C ILE A 239 -8.21 7.22 -3.83
N TYR A 240 -7.86 8.20 -4.65
CA TYR A 240 -8.81 9.23 -5.08
C TYR A 240 -9.69 8.69 -6.19
N GLU A 241 -10.99 9.05 -6.18
CA GLU A 241 -11.91 8.70 -7.27
C GLU A 241 -11.62 9.52 -8.52
N GLU A 242 -11.19 10.77 -8.33
CA GLU A 242 -10.85 11.70 -9.40
C GLU A 242 -9.51 12.38 -9.13
N SER A 243 -8.79 12.68 -10.20
CA SER A 243 -7.55 13.44 -10.12
C SER A 243 -7.85 14.93 -10.19
N ASP A 244 -7.38 15.69 -9.18
CA ASP A 244 -7.50 17.16 -9.13
C ASP A 244 -6.15 17.80 -9.47
N GLN A 245 -6.14 18.65 -10.49
CA GLN A 245 -4.95 19.41 -10.92
C GLN A 245 -4.38 20.30 -9.82
N LYS A 246 -5.23 20.87 -8.95
CA LYS A 246 -4.78 21.69 -7.81
C LYS A 246 -4.06 20.81 -6.77
N LEU A 247 -4.58 19.60 -6.52
CA LEU A 247 -3.95 18.64 -5.62
C LEU A 247 -2.59 18.20 -6.16
N ILE A 248 -2.51 17.89 -7.44
CA ILE A 248 -1.24 17.51 -8.09
C ILE A 248 -0.22 18.64 -7.97
N ARG A 249 -0.61 19.87 -8.27
CA ARG A 249 0.26 21.05 -8.13
C ARG A 249 0.74 21.22 -6.69
N TYR A 250 -0.14 21.10 -5.72
CA TYR A 250 0.21 21.18 -4.30
C TYR A 250 1.23 20.10 -3.89
N ILE A 251 1.07 18.86 -4.36
CA ILE A 251 2.02 17.78 -4.12
C ILE A 251 3.41 18.13 -4.66
N TYR A 252 3.50 18.62 -5.90
CA TYR A 252 4.77 19.01 -6.50
C TYR A 252 5.44 20.18 -5.76
N ASP A 253 4.67 21.13 -5.25
CA ASP A 253 5.23 22.24 -4.47
C ASP A 253 5.80 21.75 -3.12
N ILE A 254 5.13 20.81 -2.44
CA ILE A 254 5.66 20.19 -1.22
C ILE A 254 6.95 19.42 -1.56
N GLN A 255 6.96 18.61 -2.63
CA GLN A 255 8.13 17.88 -3.06
C GLN A 255 9.32 18.83 -3.30
N ARG A 256 9.10 19.92 -4.01
CA ARG A 256 10.13 20.92 -4.28
C ARG A 256 10.69 21.50 -2.99
N LYS A 257 9.81 21.90 -2.06
CA LYS A 257 10.20 22.40 -0.73
C LYS A 257 11.02 21.38 0.06
N GLN A 258 10.63 20.11 0.02
CA GLN A 258 11.35 19.03 0.72
C GLN A 258 12.73 18.75 0.12
N ILE A 259 12.84 18.70 -1.21
CA ILE A 259 14.12 18.53 -1.91
C ILE A 259 15.06 19.70 -1.60
N GLN A 260 14.57 20.93 -1.60
CA GLN A 260 15.38 22.10 -1.26
C GLN A 260 15.91 22.01 0.17
N LYS A 261 15.04 21.70 1.15
CA LYS A 261 15.46 21.52 2.54
C LYS A 261 16.53 20.42 2.70
N GLN A 262 16.42 19.34 1.94
CA GLN A 262 17.43 18.26 1.98
C GLN A 262 18.78 18.71 1.39
N ARG A 263 18.78 19.52 0.32
CA ARG A 263 20.00 20.11 -0.26
C ARG A 263 20.67 21.05 0.72
N ASP A 264 19.92 22.00 1.26
CA ASP A 264 20.42 22.97 2.23
C ASP A 264 21.02 22.28 3.46
N ARG A 265 20.37 21.21 3.95
CA ARG A 265 20.89 20.42 5.07
C ARG A 265 22.22 19.71 4.71
N ARG A 266 22.30 19.10 3.53
CA ARG A 266 23.56 18.44 3.09
C ARG A 266 24.70 19.42 2.91
N GLU A 267 24.43 20.59 2.34
CA GLU A 267 25.41 21.66 2.22
C GLU A 267 25.91 22.13 3.57
N PHE A 268 24.98 22.35 4.51
CA PHE A 268 25.33 22.71 5.88
C PHE A 268 26.18 21.62 6.57
N GLU A 269 25.76 20.35 6.49
CA GLU A 269 26.51 19.22 7.07
C GLU A 269 27.92 19.08 6.45
N SER A 270 28.08 19.33 5.13
CA SER A 270 29.39 19.31 4.47
C SER A 270 30.27 20.45 4.96
N SER A 271 29.75 21.67 5.06
CA SER A 271 30.49 22.83 5.56
C SER A 271 30.95 22.65 7.02
N VAL A 272 30.09 22.08 7.87
CA VAL A 272 30.46 21.76 9.26
C VAL A 272 31.60 20.72 9.31
N ARG A 273 31.56 19.70 8.45
CA ARG A 273 32.63 18.69 8.38
C ARG A 273 33.97 19.28 7.90
N GLU A 274 33.95 20.22 6.98
CA GLU A 274 35.16 20.91 6.52
C GLU A 274 35.77 21.76 7.64
N ILE A 275 34.98 22.57 8.33
CA ILE A 275 35.42 23.38 9.49
C ILE A 275 36.01 22.50 10.60
N MET A 276 35.40 21.35 10.88
CA MET A 276 35.90 20.42 11.90
C MET A 276 37.23 19.75 11.47
N LYS A 277 37.46 19.53 10.18
CA LYS A 277 38.74 19.02 9.67
C LYS A 277 39.84 20.05 9.76
N GLU A 278 39.55 21.32 9.49
CA GLU A 278 40.52 22.42 9.61
C GLU A 278 40.95 22.69 11.05
N ARG A 279 40.04 22.55 12.03
CA ARG A 279 40.38 22.70 13.47
C ARG A 279 41.19 21.55 14.04
N LYS A 280 41.31 20.43 13.35
CA LYS A 280 42.12 19.26 13.78
C LYS A 280 43.52 19.22 13.14
N LYS A 281 43.82 20.13 12.24
CA LYS A 281 45.18 20.39 11.71
C LYS A 281 45.84 21.50 12.49
#